data_879d187bf6b8f2204f8dcffcce499c1e
#
_entry.id   879d187bf6b8f2204f8dcffcce499c1e
#
_cell.length_a   1.000
_cell.length_b   1.000
_cell.length_c   1.000
_cell.angle_alpha   90.00
_cell.angle_beta   90.00
_cell.angle_gamma   90.00
#
_symmetry.space_group_name_H-M   'P 1'
#
loop_
_entity.id
_entity.type
_entity.pdbx_description
1 polymer ?
#
loop_
_entity_poly.entity_id
_entity_poly.type
_entity_poly.pdbx_seq_one_letter_code
_entity_poly.pdbx_strand_id
1 'polypeptide(L)'
;LRRFGRPAMIFLDQAKIYLRSGDGGDGVIAFRREKYIEFGGPDGGNGGRGGDVVFESARNLNTLIDFRYTQHFRARKGGNGAGSDRTGAGADPVVIQVPIGTQILDDDQETLLADLDKPEMRVTLLRGGDGGFGNAHFKSSTNRAPRKATKGWPGEERWVWLRLKLIADAGLVGLPNAGKSTFIAAVSNARPKIADYPFTTLHPNLGVVRVSPEKSFVIADIPGLIEGAADGAGLGVQFLRHLQR
;
A
#
# COMPACT_ATOMS: atom_id res chain seq x y z
N LEU A 1 13.22 -39.72 6.80
CA LEU A 1 12.16 -38.71 6.67
C LEU A 1 12.69 -37.40 7.28
N ARG A 2 13.26 -36.50 6.45
CA ARG A 2 13.68 -35.17 6.87
C ARG A 2 12.41 -34.32 7.11
N ARG A 3 12.14 -33.96 8.36
CA ARG A 3 11.17 -32.94 8.69
C ARG A 3 11.68 -31.62 8.11
N PHE A 4 11.11 -31.16 7.03
CA PHE A 4 11.24 -29.78 6.59
C PHE A 4 10.67 -28.90 7.72
N GLY A 5 11.54 -28.23 8.45
CA GLY A 5 11.16 -27.21 9.41
C GLY A 5 10.37 -26.13 8.67
N ARG A 6 9.08 -25.97 8.99
CA ARG A 6 8.26 -24.88 8.49
C ARG A 6 8.92 -23.58 8.93
N PRO A 7 9.15 -22.61 8.02
CA PRO A 7 9.66 -21.31 8.43
C PRO A 7 8.71 -20.72 9.46
N ALA A 8 9.25 -20.35 10.62
CA ALA A 8 8.48 -19.66 11.65
C ALA A 8 7.90 -18.39 11.02
N MET A 9 6.59 -18.28 11.00
CA MET A 9 5.92 -17.08 10.51
C MET A 9 6.26 -15.94 11.47
N ILE A 10 7.09 -15.01 11.02
CA ILE A 10 7.46 -13.82 11.79
C ILE A 10 6.34 -12.82 11.57
N PHE A 11 5.69 -12.40 12.64
CA PHE A 11 4.72 -11.32 12.58
C PHE A 11 5.45 -9.99 12.36
N LEU A 12 5.10 -9.27 11.28
CA LEU A 12 5.66 -7.99 10.93
C LEU A 12 4.56 -6.92 10.96
N ASP A 13 4.72 -5.95 11.84
CA ASP A 13 3.80 -4.83 12.06
C ASP A 13 4.30 -3.52 11.44
N GLN A 14 5.55 -3.48 11.02
CA GLN A 14 6.15 -2.33 10.36
C GLN A 14 7.01 -2.79 9.19
N ALA A 15 6.90 -2.06 8.08
CA ALA A 15 7.73 -2.31 6.90
C ALA A 15 8.07 -1.00 6.19
N LYS A 16 9.31 -0.87 5.75
CA LYS A 16 9.74 0.24 4.87
C LYS A 16 9.68 -0.22 3.43
N ILE A 17 9.01 0.55 2.57
CA ILE A 17 8.90 0.25 1.15
C ILE A 17 9.19 1.48 0.29
N TYR A 18 9.72 1.21 -0.89
CA TYR A 18 9.96 2.21 -1.93
C TYR A 18 8.84 2.18 -2.96
N LEU A 19 8.29 3.33 -3.26
CA LEU A 19 7.22 3.53 -4.22
C LEU A 19 7.69 4.43 -5.34
N ARG A 20 7.35 4.09 -6.57
CA ARG A 20 7.51 4.95 -7.73
C ARG A 20 6.31 4.83 -8.66
N SER A 21 5.68 5.95 -8.95
CA SER A 21 4.66 6.02 -9.99
C SER A 21 5.29 6.00 -11.38
N GLY A 22 4.51 5.72 -12.40
CA GLY A 22 4.98 5.65 -13.78
C GLY A 22 5.26 7.05 -14.37
N ASP A 23 6.30 7.16 -15.15
CA ASP A 23 6.54 8.36 -15.96
C ASP A 23 5.49 8.45 -17.07
N GLY A 24 5.17 9.64 -17.53
CA GLY A 24 4.36 9.83 -18.73
C GLY A 24 5.09 9.38 -20.00
N GLY A 25 4.35 8.93 -20.99
CA GLY A 25 4.88 8.64 -22.34
C GLY A 25 5.27 9.92 -23.07
N ASP A 26 6.23 9.83 -23.98
CA ASP A 26 6.67 10.97 -24.76
C ASP A 26 5.72 11.27 -25.91
N GLY A 27 5.47 12.55 -26.22
CA GLY A 27 4.83 12.96 -27.44
C GLY A 27 5.75 12.75 -28.64
N VAL A 28 5.18 12.62 -29.81
CA VAL A 28 5.95 12.34 -31.04
C VAL A 28 5.85 13.46 -32.04
N ILE A 29 6.89 13.62 -32.86
CA ILE A 29 6.89 14.49 -34.05
C ILE A 29 6.61 13.59 -35.25
N ALA A 30 5.43 13.74 -35.85
CA ALA A 30 5.05 13.05 -37.06
C ALA A 30 4.33 14.01 -38.01
N PHE A 31 4.39 13.70 -39.29
CA PHE A 31 3.70 14.45 -40.34
C PHE A 31 2.96 13.46 -41.22
N ARG A 32 1.73 13.77 -41.55
CA ARG A 32 0.88 12.96 -42.42
C ARG A 32 1.55 12.78 -43.79
N ARG A 33 1.67 11.54 -44.24
CA ARG A 33 2.20 11.15 -45.54
C ARG A 33 1.21 10.23 -46.23
N GLU A 34 0.58 10.75 -47.26
CA GLU A 34 -0.36 9.97 -48.07
C GLU A 34 -0.04 10.19 -49.56
N LYS A 35 -0.50 9.20 -50.37
CA LYS A 35 -0.40 9.31 -51.84
C LYS A 35 -1.16 10.57 -52.29
N TYR A 36 -0.50 11.41 -53.10
CA TYR A 36 -1.03 12.68 -53.60
C TYR A 36 -1.14 13.82 -52.60
N ILE A 37 -0.61 13.68 -51.37
CA ILE A 37 -0.50 14.75 -50.40
C ILE A 37 0.98 15.06 -50.18
N GLU A 38 1.51 16.07 -50.83
CA GLU A 38 2.92 16.44 -50.79
C GLU A 38 3.32 17.04 -49.43
N PHE A 39 2.47 17.88 -48.87
CA PHE A 39 2.66 18.54 -47.57
C PHE A 39 1.54 18.19 -46.60
N GLY A 40 1.65 17.03 -45.96
CA GLY A 40 0.75 16.70 -44.88
C GLY A 40 1.02 17.54 -43.61
N GLY A 41 -0.03 17.86 -42.87
CA GLY A 41 0.08 18.59 -41.61
C GLY A 41 0.73 17.75 -40.50
N PRO A 42 1.02 18.37 -39.31
CA PRO A 42 1.49 17.63 -38.14
C PRO A 42 0.42 16.67 -37.66
N ASP A 43 0.81 15.44 -37.42
CA ASP A 43 -0.07 14.34 -36.97
C ASP A 43 0.54 13.49 -35.84
N GLY A 44 1.55 14.04 -35.15
CA GLY A 44 2.12 13.38 -34.00
C GLY A 44 1.23 13.46 -32.76
N GLY A 45 0.86 12.30 -32.25
CA GLY A 45 0.01 12.15 -31.06
C GLY A 45 0.75 12.39 -29.75
N ASN A 46 -0.01 12.57 -28.69
CA ASN A 46 0.48 12.78 -27.32
C ASN A 46 0.92 11.46 -26.70
N GLY A 47 1.79 11.51 -25.68
CA GLY A 47 2.07 10.37 -24.83
C GLY A 47 0.90 10.05 -23.89
N GLY A 48 0.84 8.81 -23.41
CA GLY A 48 -0.11 8.37 -22.39
C GLY A 48 0.38 8.71 -20.98
N ARG A 49 -0.54 8.75 -20.03
CA ARG A 49 -0.23 8.98 -18.61
C ARG A 49 0.44 7.75 -18.00
N GLY A 50 1.40 7.93 -17.08
CA GLY A 50 1.99 6.89 -16.28
C GLY A 50 1.01 6.32 -15.25
N GLY A 51 1.28 5.11 -14.78
CA GLY A 51 0.45 4.43 -13.78
C GLY A 51 0.60 5.07 -12.39
N ASP A 52 -0.51 5.13 -11.66
CA ASP A 52 -0.55 5.59 -10.27
C ASP A 52 -0.09 4.46 -9.32
N VAL A 53 0.26 4.81 -8.07
CA VAL A 53 0.42 3.86 -6.97
C VAL A 53 -0.74 4.03 -6.01
N VAL A 54 -1.52 2.96 -5.86
CA VAL A 54 -2.76 2.92 -5.09
C VAL A 54 -2.63 1.90 -3.98
N PHE A 55 -3.01 2.27 -2.76
CA PHE A 55 -3.17 1.34 -1.65
C PHE A 55 -4.64 0.93 -1.52
N GLU A 56 -4.85 -0.34 -1.22
CA GLU A 56 -6.17 -0.91 -0.99
C GLU A 56 -6.17 -1.76 0.28
N SER A 57 -7.09 -1.48 1.20
CA SER A 57 -7.25 -2.29 2.40
C SER A 57 -8.01 -3.58 2.12
N ALA A 58 -7.47 -4.72 2.56
CA ALA A 58 -8.02 -6.05 2.32
C ALA A 58 -8.34 -6.76 3.63
N ARG A 59 -9.52 -7.41 3.72
CA ARG A 59 -9.99 -8.13 4.92
C ARG A 59 -9.25 -9.44 5.18
N ASN A 60 -8.66 -10.02 4.16
CA ASN A 60 -7.98 -11.32 4.22
C ASN A 60 -6.51 -11.22 4.63
N LEU A 61 -5.99 -10.01 4.83
CA LEU A 61 -4.62 -9.75 5.23
C LEU A 61 -4.57 -9.31 6.70
N ASN A 62 -3.67 -9.92 7.49
CA ASN A 62 -3.51 -9.63 8.92
C ASN A 62 -2.05 -9.32 9.29
N THR A 63 -1.15 -9.23 8.31
CA THR A 63 0.29 -9.00 8.55
C THR A 63 0.92 -8.29 7.36
N LEU A 64 2.00 -7.56 7.62
CA LEU A 64 2.82 -6.92 6.59
C LEU A 64 4.01 -7.78 6.14
N ILE A 65 3.97 -9.11 6.39
CA ILE A 65 5.14 -9.97 6.14
C ILE A 65 5.61 -9.99 4.68
N ASP A 66 4.70 -9.84 3.73
CA ASP A 66 5.01 -9.84 2.31
C ASP A 66 5.92 -8.67 1.91
N PHE A 67 5.78 -7.55 2.63
CA PHE A 67 6.60 -6.35 2.42
C PHE A 67 8.05 -6.49 2.93
N ARG A 68 8.36 -7.55 3.67
CA ARG A 68 9.75 -7.91 4.00
C ARG A 68 10.50 -8.42 2.78
N TYR A 69 9.82 -9.09 1.88
CA TYR A 69 10.41 -9.71 0.70
C TYR A 69 10.29 -8.80 -0.53
N THR A 70 9.15 -8.12 -0.67
CA THR A 70 8.90 -7.18 -1.77
C THR A 70 8.84 -5.77 -1.22
N GLN A 71 9.95 -5.03 -1.38
CA GLN A 71 10.08 -3.68 -0.83
C GLN A 71 9.97 -2.58 -1.90
N HIS A 72 9.99 -2.94 -3.20
CA HIS A 72 9.99 -1.97 -4.29
C HIS A 72 8.76 -2.15 -5.17
N PHE A 73 7.94 -1.12 -5.25
CA PHE A 73 6.76 -1.09 -6.09
C PHE A 73 6.90 0.02 -7.11
N ARG A 74 6.81 -0.34 -8.40
CA ARG A 74 6.97 0.60 -9.51
C ARG A 74 5.81 0.43 -10.49
N ALA A 75 5.10 1.52 -10.77
CA ALA A 75 4.10 1.55 -11.81
C ALA A 75 4.76 1.72 -13.19
N ARG A 76 4.05 1.32 -14.22
CA ARG A 76 4.54 1.34 -15.59
C ARG A 76 4.51 2.76 -16.15
N LYS A 77 5.46 3.05 -17.05
CA LYS A 77 5.47 4.27 -17.88
C LYS A 77 4.28 4.24 -18.84
N GLY A 78 3.68 5.41 -19.12
CA GLY A 78 2.70 5.56 -20.17
C GLY A 78 3.29 5.30 -21.56
N GLY A 79 2.46 4.85 -22.49
CA GLY A 79 2.85 4.61 -23.87
C GLY A 79 3.27 5.91 -24.57
N ASN A 80 4.26 5.86 -25.45
CA ASN A 80 4.61 7.01 -26.26
C ASN A 80 3.52 7.28 -27.33
N GLY A 81 3.36 8.52 -27.73
CA GLY A 81 2.51 8.89 -28.87
C GLY A 81 3.01 8.24 -30.16
N ALA A 82 2.15 8.20 -31.16
CA ALA A 82 2.47 7.68 -32.49
C ALA A 82 1.95 8.62 -33.57
N GLY A 83 2.36 8.39 -34.82
CA GLY A 83 1.82 9.12 -35.99
C GLY A 83 0.32 8.85 -36.16
N SER A 84 -0.31 9.60 -37.04
CA SER A 84 -1.77 9.58 -37.30
C SER A 84 -2.58 10.00 -36.08
N ASP A 85 -2.06 10.99 -35.33
CA ASP A 85 -2.65 11.58 -34.12
C ASP A 85 -3.00 10.56 -33.03
N ARG A 86 -2.29 9.43 -33.01
CA ARG A 86 -2.54 8.37 -32.01
C ARG A 86 -1.87 8.69 -30.69
N THR A 87 -2.69 8.91 -29.67
CA THR A 87 -2.24 9.06 -28.29
C THR A 87 -1.72 7.74 -27.73
N GLY A 88 -0.63 7.79 -26.99
CA GLY A 88 -0.11 6.63 -26.26
C GLY A 88 -1.09 6.13 -25.21
N ALA A 89 -1.11 4.82 -24.97
CA ALA A 89 -1.95 4.24 -23.94
C ALA A 89 -1.51 4.70 -22.54
N GLY A 90 -2.47 5.01 -21.67
CA GLY A 90 -2.21 5.19 -20.24
C GLY A 90 -1.79 3.86 -19.60
N ALA A 91 -0.96 3.91 -18.57
CA ALA A 91 -0.56 2.75 -17.82
C ALA A 91 -1.53 2.47 -16.66
N ASP A 92 -1.78 1.18 -16.39
CA ASP A 92 -2.60 0.77 -15.26
C ASP A 92 -1.93 1.13 -13.93
N PRO A 93 -2.71 1.43 -12.88
CA PRO A 93 -2.17 1.66 -11.56
C PRO A 93 -1.60 0.37 -10.95
N VAL A 94 -0.57 0.50 -10.12
CA VAL A 94 -0.12 -0.56 -9.23
C VAL A 94 -0.95 -0.51 -7.96
N VAL A 95 -1.71 -1.57 -7.69
CA VAL A 95 -2.52 -1.70 -6.46
C VAL A 95 -1.73 -2.52 -5.44
N ILE A 96 -1.48 -1.92 -4.28
CA ILE A 96 -0.78 -2.54 -3.15
C ILE A 96 -1.83 -2.86 -2.08
N GLN A 97 -2.07 -4.14 -1.86
CA GLN A 97 -3.00 -4.58 -0.84
C GLN A 97 -2.33 -4.61 0.53
N VAL A 98 -2.98 -4.02 1.52
CA VAL A 98 -2.54 -3.96 2.91
C VAL A 98 -3.65 -4.38 3.86
N PRO A 99 -3.33 -4.86 5.07
CA PRO A 99 -4.34 -5.13 6.10
C PRO A 99 -5.14 -3.88 6.47
N ILE A 100 -6.38 -4.08 6.93
CA ILE A 100 -7.18 -3.01 7.54
C ILE A 100 -6.46 -2.48 8.79
N GLY A 101 -6.48 -1.17 9.02
CA GLY A 101 -5.77 -0.51 10.11
C GLY A 101 -4.29 -0.23 9.81
N THR A 102 -3.88 -0.33 8.54
CA THR A 102 -2.53 0.06 8.12
C THR A 102 -2.45 1.58 7.97
N GLN A 103 -1.51 2.17 8.67
CA GLN A 103 -1.08 3.56 8.49
C GLN A 103 0.09 3.63 7.54
N ILE A 104 0.04 4.59 6.63
CA ILE A 104 1.13 4.92 5.72
C ILE A 104 1.75 6.21 6.22
N LEU A 105 3.00 6.14 6.63
CA LEU A 105 3.79 7.26 7.14
C LEU A 105 4.86 7.64 6.12
N ASP A 106 5.27 8.88 6.14
CA ASP A 106 6.41 9.35 5.35
C ASP A 106 7.73 8.73 5.88
N ASP A 107 8.84 8.99 5.22
CA ASP A 107 10.17 8.47 5.60
C ASP A 107 10.61 8.94 7.00
N ASP A 108 10.08 10.06 7.48
CA ASP A 108 10.28 10.59 8.84
C ASP A 108 9.61 9.77 9.95
N GLN A 109 8.73 8.82 9.60
CA GLN A 109 7.90 7.98 10.49
C GLN A 109 6.91 8.75 11.39
N GLU A 110 6.76 10.04 11.19
CA GLU A 110 5.90 10.93 11.98
C GLU A 110 4.73 11.44 11.15
N THR A 111 4.99 11.85 9.91
CA THR A 111 3.97 12.42 9.02
C THR A 111 3.04 11.33 8.50
N LEU A 112 1.77 11.38 8.90
CA LEU A 112 0.73 10.46 8.41
C LEU A 112 0.28 10.88 7.01
N LEU A 113 0.50 10.03 6.03
CA LEU A 113 0.07 10.23 4.65
C LEU A 113 -1.33 9.66 4.38
N ALA A 114 -1.63 8.48 4.96
CA ALA A 114 -2.94 7.85 4.86
C ALA A 114 -3.16 6.87 6.03
N ASP A 115 -4.43 6.67 6.40
CA ASP A 115 -4.88 5.67 7.38
C ASP A 115 -6.00 4.83 6.73
N LEU A 116 -5.75 3.53 6.53
CA LEU A 116 -6.69 2.61 5.91
C LEU A 116 -7.46 1.83 6.98
N ASP A 117 -8.35 2.52 7.70
CA ASP A 117 -9.12 2.01 8.83
C ASP A 117 -10.38 1.21 8.43
N LYS A 118 -10.82 1.32 7.17
CA LYS A 118 -12.04 0.67 6.66
C LYS A 118 -11.71 -0.38 5.61
N PRO A 119 -12.54 -1.43 5.47
CA PRO A 119 -12.36 -2.43 4.42
C PRO A 119 -12.58 -1.82 3.02
N GLU A 120 -11.86 -2.34 2.04
CA GLU A 120 -11.98 -1.93 0.63
C GLU A 120 -11.73 -0.44 0.38
N MET A 121 -11.06 0.22 1.32
CA MET A 121 -10.65 1.62 1.17
C MET A 121 -9.49 1.72 0.19
N ARG A 122 -9.62 2.62 -0.79
CA ARG A 122 -8.59 2.90 -1.80
C ARG A 122 -8.04 4.31 -1.65
N VAL A 123 -6.72 4.42 -1.63
CA VAL A 123 -6.02 5.70 -1.55
C VAL A 123 -4.92 5.75 -2.61
N THR A 124 -4.99 6.73 -3.50
CA THR A 124 -3.92 7.02 -4.45
C THR A 124 -2.83 7.82 -3.73
N LEU A 125 -1.69 7.20 -3.49
CA LEU A 125 -0.59 7.84 -2.77
C LEU A 125 0.34 8.62 -3.71
N LEU A 126 0.69 8.04 -4.86
CA LEU A 126 1.53 8.69 -5.86
C LEU A 126 0.80 8.72 -7.21
N ARG A 127 0.85 9.87 -7.87
CA ARG A 127 0.24 10.04 -9.19
C ARG A 127 1.27 9.82 -10.29
N GLY A 128 0.86 9.13 -11.35
CA GLY A 128 1.67 8.97 -12.54
C GLY A 128 1.88 10.30 -13.28
N GLY A 129 3.03 10.42 -13.91
CA GLY A 129 3.34 11.60 -14.73
C GLY A 129 2.43 11.71 -15.95
N ASP A 130 2.09 12.93 -16.34
CA ASP A 130 1.28 13.19 -17.51
C ASP A 130 2.06 12.92 -18.81
N GLY A 131 1.35 12.53 -19.86
CA GLY A 131 1.95 12.29 -21.17
C GLY A 131 2.43 13.59 -21.84
N GLY A 132 3.53 13.51 -22.55
CA GLY A 132 4.06 14.61 -23.32
C GLY A 132 3.20 14.93 -24.53
N PHE A 133 3.23 16.19 -24.98
CA PHE A 133 2.47 16.64 -26.13
C PHE A 133 3.19 16.32 -27.45
N GLY A 134 2.44 15.76 -28.41
CA GLY A 134 2.89 15.58 -29.80
C GLY A 134 2.90 16.88 -30.59
N ASN A 135 3.52 16.89 -31.79
CA ASN A 135 3.60 18.10 -32.58
C ASN A 135 2.24 18.58 -33.08
N ALA A 136 1.24 17.73 -33.21
CA ALA A 136 -0.12 18.13 -33.57
C ALA A 136 -0.72 19.14 -32.59
N HIS A 137 -0.41 19.02 -31.28
CA HIS A 137 -0.83 19.94 -30.24
C HIS A 137 -0.31 21.38 -30.42
N PHE A 138 0.88 21.55 -31.01
CA PHE A 138 1.53 22.84 -31.18
C PHE A 138 1.17 23.55 -32.51
N LYS A 139 0.23 23.00 -33.26
CA LYS A 139 -0.25 23.61 -34.50
C LYS A 139 -0.99 24.92 -34.20
N SER A 140 -0.61 25.99 -34.90
CA SER A 140 -1.24 27.29 -34.79
C SER A 140 -1.36 27.94 -36.16
N SER A 141 -2.06 29.09 -36.25
CA SER A 141 -2.19 29.90 -37.50
C SER A 141 -0.83 30.38 -38.00
N THR A 142 0.09 30.70 -37.11
CA THR A 142 1.44 31.18 -37.42
C THR A 142 2.45 30.05 -37.61
N ASN A 143 2.25 28.91 -36.95
CA ASN A 143 3.11 27.73 -37.09
C ASN A 143 2.27 26.51 -37.52
N ARG A 144 2.14 26.32 -38.81
CA ARG A 144 1.33 25.24 -39.41
C ARG A 144 2.01 23.88 -39.43
N ALA A 145 3.35 23.81 -39.25
CA ALA A 145 4.14 22.60 -39.32
C ALA A 145 5.16 22.53 -38.15
N PRO A 146 4.70 22.53 -36.90
CA PRO A 146 5.58 22.50 -35.72
C PRO A 146 6.43 21.23 -35.70
N ARG A 147 7.73 21.41 -35.46
CA ARG A 147 8.70 20.34 -35.26
C ARG A 147 9.12 20.23 -33.78
N LYS A 148 8.13 20.36 -32.90
CA LYS A 148 8.34 20.29 -31.45
C LYS A 148 7.39 19.25 -30.84
N ALA A 149 7.91 18.41 -29.96
CA ALA A 149 7.14 17.57 -29.08
C ALA A 149 7.75 17.68 -27.66
N THR A 150 7.01 17.35 -26.63
CA THR A 150 7.52 17.32 -25.25
C THR A 150 7.69 15.89 -24.78
N LYS A 151 8.65 15.69 -23.90
CA LYS A 151 8.76 14.44 -23.14
C LYS A 151 7.60 14.34 -22.18
N GLY A 152 7.26 13.12 -21.78
CA GLY A 152 6.34 12.89 -20.67
C GLY A 152 6.92 13.44 -19.37
N TRP A 153 6.04 13.81 -18.46
CA TRP A 153 6.43 14.27 -17.12
C TRP A 153 6.90 13.07 -16.28
N PRO A 154 7.90 13.27 -15.40
CA PRO A 154 8.35 12.22 -14.51
C PRO A 154 7.24 11.85 -13.53
N GLY A 155 7.22 10.59 -13.13
CA GLY A 155 6.42 10.13 -12.02
C GLY A 155 7.04 10.57 -10.68
N GLU A 156 6.27 10.41 -9.63
CA GLU A 156 6.68 10.68 -8.24
C GLU A 156 7.36 9.45 -7.66
N GLU A 157 8.32 9.66 -6.75
CA GLU A 157 8.95 8.57 -6.00
C GLU A 157 9.06 8.94 -4.53
N ARG A 158 8.90 7.94 -3.65
CA ARG A 158 8.94 8.15 -2.21
C ARG A 158 9.25 6.86 -1.47
N TRP A 159 9.99 6.96 -0.37
CA TRP A 159 10.05 5.95 0.67
C TRP A 159 8.92 6.19 1.66
N VAL A 160 8.26 5.12 2.07
CA VAL A 160 7.19 5.18 3.08
C VAL A 160 7.35 4.06 4.09
N TRP A 161 6.84 4.31 5.30
CA TRP A 161 6.69 3.30 6.31
C TRP A 161 5.24 2.85 6.39
N LEU A 162 5.03 1.55 6.33
CA LEU A 162 3.76 0.92 6.67
C LEU A 162 3.80 0.57 8.15
N ARG A 163 2.80 0.97 8.90
CA ARG A 163 2.62 0.62 10.30
C ARG A 163 1.22 0.06 10.49
N LEU A 164 1.14 -1.21 10.87
CA LEU A 164 -0.13 -1.85 11.16
C LEU A 164 -0.52 -1.56 12.61
N LYS A 165 -1.65 -0.87 12.78
CA LYS A 165 -2.31 -0.75 14.09
C LYS A 165 -2.96 -2.10 14.39
N LEU A 166 -2.30 -2.90 15.18
CA LEU A 166 -2.80 -4.21 15.55
C LEU A 166 -3.99 -4.07 16.49
N ILE A 167 -5.15 -4.43 15.98
CA ILE A 167 -6.30 -4.78 16.79
C ILE A 167 -6.34 -6.30 16.82
N ALA A 168 -6.41 -6.88 18.00
CA ALA A 168 -6.61 -8.32 18.12
C ALA A 168 -8.07 -8.63 17.74
N ASP A 169 -8.29 -9.68 16.96
CA ASP A 169 -9.62 -10.18 16.62
C ASP A 169 -10.31 -10.84 17.82
N ALA A 170 -9.50 -11.36 18.78
CA ALA A 170 -9.96 -11.98 19.99
C ALA A 170 -9.04 -11.65 21.18
N GLY A 171 -9.62 -11.41 22.36
CA GLY A 171 -8.91 -11.20 23.61
C GLY A 171 -9.06 -12.36 24.57
N LEU A 172 -7.96 -12.78 25.22
CA LEU A 172 -7.99 -13.74 26.33
C LEU A 172 -8.10 -12.98 27.64
N VAL A 173 -9.13 -13.29 28.39
CA VAL A 173 -9.40 -12.75 29.72
C VAL A 173 -9.37 -13.89 30.72
N GLY A 174 -8.74 -13.68 31.87
CA GLY A 174 -8.68 -14.69 32.92
C GLY A 174 -7.72 -14.29 34.03
N LEU A 175 -7.79 -15.03 35.15
CA LEU A 175 -6.96 -14.79 36.33
C LEU A 175 -5.45 -14.85 36.02
N PRO A 176 -4.60 -14.17 36.80
CA PRO A 176 -3.16 -14.34 36.74
C PRO A 176 -2.80 -15.83 36.82
N ASN A 177 -1.78 -16.24 36.10
CA ASN A 177 -1.30 -17.64 36.03
C ASN A 177 -2.32 -18.68 35.56
N ALA A 178 -3.46 -18.28 34.98
CA ALA A 178 -4.45 -19.19 34.39
C ALA A 178 -3.98 -19.85 33.07
N GLY A 179 -2.73 -19.67 32.68
CA GLY A 179 -2.16 -20.30 31.48
C GLY A 179 -2.45 -19.58 30.16
N LYS A 180 -2.95 -18.33 30.18
CA LYS A 180 -3.27 -17.55 28.99
C LYS A 180 -2.10 -17.44 27.99
N SER A 181 -0.95 -17.03 28.50
CA SER A 181 0.26 -16.88 27.66
C SER A 181 0.77 -18.23 27.15
N THR A 182 0.61 -19.30 27.91
CA THR A 182 0.92 -20.67 27.49
C THR A 182 -0.03 -21.12 26.38
N PHE A 183 -1.31 -20.78 26.50
CA PHE A 183 -2.31 -21.07 25.46
C PHE A 183 -1.97 -20.34 24.15
N ILE A 184 -1.66 -19.04 24.21
CA ILE A 184 -1.23 -18.28 23.03
C ILE A 184 0.01 -18.90 22.39
N ALA A 185 1.00 -19.29 23.21
CA ALA A 185 2.22 -19.93 22.69
C ALA A 185 1.94 -21.28 22.02
N ALA A 186 0.93 -22.02 22.50
CA ALA A 186 0.56 -23.32 21.95
C ALA A 186 -0.24 -23.22 20.64
N VAL A 187 -1.15 -22.26 20.53
CA VAL A 187 -2.02 -22.10 19.35
C VAL A 187 -1.47 -21.16 18.30
N SER A 188 -0.51 -20.30 18.63
CA SER A 188 0.10 -19.36 17.71
C SER A 188 1.06 -20.05 16.76
N ASN A 189 0.91 -19.78 15.46
CA ASN A 189 1.85 -20.25 14.44
C ASN A 189 3.11 -19.37 14.34
N ALA A 190 3.12 -18.23 15.02
CA ALA A 190 4.27 -17.34 15.15
C ALA A 190 4.70 -17.25 16.62
N ARG A 191 5.96 -16.91 16.87
CA ARG A 191 6.38 -16.58 18.24
C ARG A 191 5.54 -15.41 18.72
N PRO A 192 4.90 -15.51 19.91
CA PRO A 192 4.14 -14.40 20.47
C PRO A 192 5.02 -13.15 20.54
N LYS A 193 4.47 -12.02 20.10
CA LYS A 193 5.15 -10.72 20.15
C LYS A 193 4.53 -9.87 21.26
N ILE A 194 5.39 -9.23 22.04
CA ILE A 194 4.97 -8.19 22.96
C ILE A 194 4.73 -6.94 22.12
N ALA A 195 3.53 -6.38 22.18
CA ALA A 195 3.19 -5.16 21.45
C ALA A 195 3.21 -3.96 22.39
N ASP A 196 3.84 -2.87 21.92
CA ASP A 196 3.81 -1.56 22.56
C ASP A 196 2.61 -0.78 22.03
N TYR A 197 1.57 -0.66 22.86
CA TYR A 197 0.45 0.21 22.57
C TYR A 197 0.61 1.52 23.35
N PRO A 198 0.58 2.69 22.70
CA PRO A 198 0.78 3.98 23.36
C PRO A 198 -0.29 4.32 24.40
N PHE A 199 -1.37 3.52 24.48
CA PHE A 199 -2.49 3.70 25.42
C PHE A 199 -2.55 2.62 26.50
N THR A 200 -1.57 1.69 26.57
CA THR A 200 -1.51 0.65 27.60
C THR A 200 -0.20 0.74 28.39
N THR A 201 -0.32 0.68 29.71
CA THR A 201 0.85 0.51 30.61
C THR A 201 1.31 -0.95 30.67
N LEU A 202 0.58 -1.86 30.03
CA LEU A 202 0.81 -3.30 30.01
C LEU A 202 1.00 -3.73 28.56
N HIS A 203 2.06 -4.44 28.29
CA HIS A 203 2.40 -4.95 26.96
C HIS A 203 1.68 -6.27 26.69
N PRO A 204 0.59 -6.31 25.89
CA PRO A 204 -0.11 -7.57 25.61
C PRO A 204 0.74 -8.49 24.72
N ASN A 205 0.68 -9.78 25.01
CA ASN A 205 1.25 -10.79 24.12
C ASN A 205 0.28 -11.08 22.99
N LEU A 206 0.75 -10.93 21.76
CA LEU A 206 -0.03 -11.21 20.55
C LEU A 206 0.36 -12.57 19.98
N GLY A 207 -0.63 -13.35 19.60
CA GLY A 207 -0.46 -14.59 18.86
C GLY A 207 -1.28 -14.60 17.57
N VAL A 208 -0.72 -15.13 16.50
CA VAL A 208 -1.44 -15.32 15.23
C VAL A 208 -1.87 -16.77 15.11
N VAL A 209 -3.17 -17.01 15.07
CA VAL A 209 -3.75 -18.34 14.88
C VAL A 209 -4.18 -18.51 13.43
N ARG A 210 -3.65 -19.55 12.80
CA ARG A 210 -4.00 -19.90 11.43
C ARG A 210 -5.09 -20.96 11.42
N VAL A 211 -6.23 -20.64 10.81
CA VAL A 211 -7.35 -21.56 10.66
C VAL A 211 -7.24 -22.32 9.34
N SER A 212 -6.80 -21.64 8.28
CA SER A 212 -6.57 -22.21 6.95
C SER A 212 -5.40 -21.53 6.26
N PRO A 213 -4.92 -21.98 5.08
CA PRO A 213 -3.88 -21.30 4.33
C PRO A 213 -4.16 -19.82 4.06
N GLU A 214 -5.44 -19.46 3.94
CA GLU A 214 -5.90 -18.13 3.56
C GLU A 214 -6.57 -17.35 4.71
N LYS A 215 -6.76 -17.99 5.89
CA LYS A 215 -7.45 -17.36 7.02
C LYS A 215 -6.64 -17.50 8.29
N SER A 216 -6.33 -16.36 8.89
CA SER A 216 -5.71 -16.25 10.21
C SER A 216 -6.42 -15.18 11.02
N PHE A 217 -6.28 -15.24 12.35
CA PHE A 217 -6.75 -14.20 13.24
C PHE A 217 -5.74 -13.96 14.37
N VAL A 218 -5.79 -12.78 14.97
CA VAL A 218 -4.87 -12.35 16.02
C VAL A 218 -5.56 -12.48 17.37
N ILE A 219 -4.89 -13.18 18.31
CA ILE A 219 -5.30 -13.27 19.71
C ILE A 219 -4.37 -12.40 20.55
N ALA A 220 -4.95 -11.58 21.45
CA ALA A 220 -4.20 -10.83 22.45
C ALA A 220 -4.42 -11.41 23.84
N ASP A 221 -3.34 -11.53 24.64
CA ASP A 221 -3.45 -11.67 26.08
C ASP A 221 -3.66 -10.30 26.68
N ILE A 222 -4.78 -10.09 27.36
CA ILE A 222 -5.13 -8.83 27.99
C ILE A 222 -4.84 -8.94 29.50
N PRO A 223 -3.61 -8.61 29.95
CA PRO A 223 -3.29 -8.65 31.36
C PRO A 223 -4.05 -7.54 32.10
N GLY A 224 -4.46 -7.83 33.35
CA GLY A 224 -5.02 -6.81 34.26
C GLY A 224 -6.51 -6.47 34.06
N LEU A 225 -7.27 -7.19 33.21
CA LEU A 225 -8.70 -6.95 33.07
C LEU A 225 -9.51 -7.39 34.31
N ILE A 226 -8.93 -8.23 35.17
CA ILE A 226 -9.58 -8.76 36.37
C ILE A 226 -8.97 -8.18 37.66
N GLU A 227 -7.71 -7.75 37.66
CA GLU A 227 -7.09 -7.06 38.77
C GLU A 227 -7.52 -5.58 38.78
N GLY A 228 -8.43 -5.20 39.70
CA GLY A 228 -8.89 -3.82 39.87
C GLY A 228 -10.20 -3.44 39.19
N ALA A 229 -10.88 -4.36 38.52
CA ALA A 229 -12.23 -4.10 37.99
C ALA A 229 -13.24 -3.84 39.13
N ALA A 230 -12.98 -4.33 40.34
CA ALA A 230 -13.79 -4.07 41.52
C ALA A 230 -13.54 -2.67 42.16
N ASP A 231 -12.36 -2.07 41.91
CA ASP A 231 -11.95 -0.80 42.54
C ASP A 231 -12.14 0.42 41.64
N GLY A 232 -12.85 0.28 40.51
CA GLY A 232 -13.21 1.40 39.65
C GLY A 232 -12.06 2.07 38.88
N ALA A 233 -10.84 1.56 38.98
CA ALA A 233 -9.67 2.08 38.25
C ALA A 233 -9.62 1.52 36.82
N GLY A 234 -10.45 1.99 36.02
CA GLY A 234 -10.72 2.02 34.60
C GLY A 234 -9.75 1.59 33.50
N LEU A 235 -8.66 0.87 33.74
CA LEU A 235 -7.74 0.43 32.68
C LEU A 235 -8.40 -0.59 31.72
N GLY A 236 -9.20 -1.52 32.23
CA GLY A 236 -9.93 -2.50 31.43
C GLY A 236 -11.03 -1.87 30.56
N VAL A 237 -11.73 -0.85 31.07
CA VAL A 237 -12.77 -0.14 30.33
C VAL A 237 -12.18 0.76 29.22
N GLN A 238 -11.01 1.36 29.44
CA GLN A 238 -10.31 2.15 28.42
C GLN A 238 -9.81 1.23 27.30
N PHE A 239 -9.28 0.07 27.60
CA PHE A 239 -8.87 -0.91 26.59
C PHE A 239 -10.05 -1.41 25.76
N LEU A 240 -11.20 -1.72 26.40
CA LEU A 240 -12.41 -2.15 25.67
C LEU A 240 -12.99 -1.06 24.76
N ARG A 241 -12.85 0.22 25.10
CA ARG A 241 -13.24 1.35 24.21
C ARG A 241 -12.37 1.42 22.94
N HIS A 242 -11.14 0.95 23.01
CA HIS A 242 -10.24 0.91 21.84
C HIS A 242 -10.42 -0.35 20.99
N LEU A 243 -11.04 -1.41 21.54
CA LEU A 243 -11.42 -2.62 20.79
C LEU A 243 -12.74 -2.47 20.02
N GLN A 244 -13.54 -1.44 20.32
CA GLN A 244 -14.86 -1.19 19.69
C GLN A 244 -14.76 -0.34 18.40
N ARG A 245 -13.63 -0.32 17.74
CA ARG A 245 -13.49 0.32 16.41
C ARG A 245 -13.57 -0.66 15.29
#